data_76d5da456aa9c959c40c6802d12dfab3
#
_entry.id   76d5da456aa9c959c40c6802d12dfab3
#
_cell.length_a   1.000
_cell.length_b   1.000
_cell.length_c   1.000
_cell.angle_alpha   90.00
_cell.angle_beta   90.00
_cell.angle_gamma   90.00
#
_symmetry.space_group_name_H-M   'P 1'
#
loop_
_entity.id
_entity.type
_entity.pdbx_description
1 polymer ?
#
loop_
_entity_poly.entity_id
_entity_poly.type
_entity_poly.pdbx_seq_one_letter_code
_entity_poly.pdbx_strand_id
1 'polypeptide(L)'
;MKFYLPLVCAAALLASCSGNKDNASTSSAAPAATNSASVADLDQQFLSAWNNKDAAKASALLADDVQFLQGETRFSGKSEVMNKWITPTISTISSLKTSVVSSGNDANTAYEAGTFSVDVLPTATDNTAGVGEGNFIFLWKKGGDGNWKLSYAQLEDLPVQVKK
;
A
#
# COMPACT_ATOMS: atom_id res chain seq x y z
N MET A 1 26.62 2.53 -52.19
CA MET A 1 27.11 1.23 -52.74
C MET A 1 26.15 0.17 -52.30
N LYS A 2 25.51 -0.46 -53.28
CA LYS A 2 24.57 -1.56 -53.15
C LYS A 2 25.36 -2.86 -53.05
N PHE A 3 25.00 -3.78 -52.13
CA PHE A 3 25.28 -5.21 -52.33
C PHE A 3 24.15 -6.05 -51.76
N TYR A 4 23.76 -6.97 -52.58
CA TYR A 4 22.63 -7.85 -52.66
C TYR A 4 22.72 -9.07 -51.73
N LEU A 5 21.55 -9.58 -51.44
CA LEU A 5 21.14 -10.91 -50.98
C LEU A 5 21.87 -12.07 -51.73
N PRO A 6 21.94 -13.31 -51.14
CA PRO A 6 20.93 -14.27 -51.59
C PRO A 6 20.29 -15.16 -50.50
N LEU A 7 19.05 -15.41 -50.77
CA LEU A 7 18.11 -16.44 -50.36
C LEU A 7 18.64 -17.84 -50.67
N VAL A 8 18.56 -18.79 -49.70
CA VAL A 8 18.59 -20.21 -49.97
C VAL A 8 17.45 -20.91 -49.19
N CYS A 9 16.50 -21.40 -49.98
CA CYS A 9 15.49 -22.35 -49.55
C CYS A 9 16.10 -23.75 -49.52
N ALA A 10 15.74 -24.57 -48.52
CA ALA A 10 15.70 -26.03 -48.71
C ALA A 10 14.59 -26.62 -47.85
N ALA A 11 13.78 -27.40 -48.50
CA ALA A 11 12.53 -27.98 -48.08
C ALA A 11 12.69 -29.37 -47.42
N ALA A 12 11.70 -29.70 -46.61
CA ALA A 12 11.04 -30.99 -46.41
C ALA A 12 11.84 -32.19 -45.89
N LEU A 13 11.28 -32.81 -44.86
CA LEU A 13 10.81 -34.19 -44.92
C LEU A 13 9.88 -34.53 -43.76
N LEU A 14 8.66 -34.89 -44.08
CA LEU A 14 7.68 -35.54 -43.22
C LEU A 14 8.14 -36.97 -42.93
N ALA A 15 8.15 -37.34 -41.65
CA ALA A 15 8.12 -38.76 -41.27
C ALA A 15 7.08 -38.91 -40.15
N SER A 16 5.96 -39.46 -40.56
CA SER A 16 4.94 -40.04 -39.71
C SER A 16 5.47 -41.36 -39.11
N CYS A 17 5.32 -41.53 -37.79
CA CYS A 17 5.19 -42.83 -37.17
C CYS A 17 4.32 -42.79 -35.93
N SER A 18 3.34 -43.64 -35.97
CA SER A 18 2.28 -44.01 -35.06
C SER A 18 2.79 -44.56 -33.73
N GLY A 19 2.07 -44.19 -32.64
CA GLY A 19 1.77 -45.10 -31.53
C GLY A 19 2.77 -45.12 -30.37
N ASN A 20 2.51 -44.44 -29.27
CA ASN A 20 2.28 -45.14 -28.01
C ASN A 20 1.65 -44.15 -26.97
N LYS A 21 0.63 -44.63 -26.27
CA LYS A 21 0.05 -43.97 -25.14
C LYS A 21 1.00 -44.10 -23.96
N ASP A 22 1.64 -43.05 -23.58
CA ASP A 22 2.16 -42.89 -22.23
C ASP A 22 1.74 -41.53 -21.71
N ASN A 23 1.02 -41.59 -20.61
CA ASN A 23 0.46 -40.51 -19.84
C ASN A 23 1.60 -39.65 -19.25
N ALA A 24 2.12 -38.68 -20.01
CA ALA A 24 2.94 -37.64 -19.45
C ALA A 24 2.01 -36.57 -18.88
N SER A 25 1.75 -36.64 -17.56
CA SER A 25 1.22 -35.54 -16.78
C SER A 25 2.15 -34.34 -16.95
N THR A 26 1.79 -33.44 -17.86
CA THR A 26 2.32 -32.11 -17.88
C THR A 26 1.83 -31.44 -16.59
N SER A 27 2.65 -31.52 -15.54
CA SER A 27 2.55 -30.64 -14.38
C SER A 27 2.72 -29.21 -14.89
N SER A 28 1.61 -28.58 -15.20
CA SER A 28 1.54 -27.12 -15.30
C SER A 28 1.93 -26.61 -13.93
N ALA A 29 3.18 -26.21 -13.77
CA ALA A 29 3.59 -25.45 -12.60
C ALA A 29 2.71 -24.20 -12.57
N ALA A 30 1.73 -24.19 -11.67
CA ALA A 30 1.01 -22.99 -11.33
C ALA A 30 2.08 -21.93 -10.98
N PRO A 31 1.98 -20.70 -11.49
CA PRO A 31 2.88 -19.65 -11.08
C PRO A 31 2.82 -19.60 -9.54
N ALA A 32 3.98 -19.71 -8.90
CA ALA A 32 4.09 -19.53 -7.46
C ALA A 32 3.38 -18.21 -7.14
N ALA A 33 2.31 -18.29 -6.36
CA ALA A 33 1.66 -17.12 -5.81
C ALA A 33 2.74 -16.43 -4.98
N THR A 34 3.36 -15.42 -5.55
CA THR A 34 4.16 -14.48 -4.77
C THR A 34 3.18 -13.89 -3.76
N ASN A 35 3.40 -14.16 -2.48
CA ASN A 35 2.71 -13.49 -1.36
C ASN A 35 3.10 -11.99 -1.39
N SER A 36 2.62 -11.27 -2.39
CA SER A 36 2.54 -9.82 -2.34
C SER A 36 1.35 -9.51 -1.43
N ALA A 37 1.61 -9.01 -0.23
CA ALA A 37 0.56 -8.40 0.56
C ALA A 37 -0.19 -7.42 -0.35
N SER A 38 -1.52 -7.50 -0.41
CA SER A 38 -2.25 -6.52 -1.18
C SER A 38 -2.09 -5.16 -0.49
N VAL A 39 -2.00 -4.08 -1.23
CA VAL A 39 -1.91 -2.72 -0.65
C VAL A 39 -3.09 -2.45 0.29
N ALA A 40 -4.27 -2.94 -0.07
CA ALA A 40 -5.46 -2.85 0.77
C ALA A 40 -5.28 -3.53 2.14
N ASP A 41 -4.59 -4.68 2.20
CA ASP A 41 -4.29 -5.36 3.47
C ASP A 41 -3.31 -4.56 4.33
N LEU A 42 -2.33 -3.88 3.71
CA LEU A 42 -1.38 -3.01 4.41
C LEU A 42 -2.09 -1.80 5.04
N ASP A 43 -2.93 -1.14 4.27
CA ASP A 43 -3.73 -0.01 4.75
C ASP A 43 -4.69 -0.44 5.85
N GLN A 44 -5.38 -1.57 5.71
CA GLN A 44 -6.26 -2.11 6.75
C GLN A 44 -5.51 -2.42 8.05
N GLN A 45 -4.27 -2.90 7.98
CA GLN A 45 -3.45 -3.13 9.19
C GLN A 45 -3.14 -1.79 9.89
N PHE A 46 -2.82 -0.75 9.13
CA PHE A 46 -2.55 0.59 9.67
C PHE A 46 -3.81 1.22 10.27
N LEU A 47 -4.93 1.22 9.55
CA LEU A 47 -6.23 1.68 10.05
C LEU A 47 -6.68 0.93 11.31
N SER A 48 -6.48 -0.39 11.34
CA SER A 48 -6.78 -1.21 12.51
C SER A 48 -5.95 -0.81 13.73
N ALA A 49 -4.65 -0.49 13.56
CA ALA A 49 -3.81 -0.01 14.64
C ALA A 49 -4.35 1.32 15.21
N TRP A 50 -4.77 2.26 14.37
CA TRP A 50 -5.39 3.51 14.77
C TRP A 50 -6.71 3.31 15.51
N ASN A 51 -7.62 2.52 14.96
CA ASN A 51 -8.95 2.28 15.54
C ASN A 51 -8.85 1.55 16.89
N ASN A 52 -7.85 0.68 17.06
CA ASN A 52 -7.57 -0.03 18.31
C ASN A 52 -6.67 0.77 19.28
N LYS A 53 -6.25 2.00 18.94
CA LYS A 53 -5.35 2.81 19.76
C LYS A 53 -3.99 2.15 20.01
N ASP A 54 -3.55 1.30 19.11
CA ASP A 54 -2.31 0.53 19.20
C ASP A 54 -1.16 1.29 18.53
N ALA A 55 -0.58 2.24 19.27
CA ALA A 55 0.55 3.03 18.78
C ALA A 55 1.79 2.16 18.50
N ALA A 56 1.96 1.03 19.23
CA ALA A 56 3.09 0.14 19.01
C ALA A 56 2.96 -0.58 17.66
N LYS A 57 1.75 -1.06 17.34
CA LYS A 57 1.46 -1.67 16.05
C LYS A 57 1.55 -0.67 14.90
N ALA A 58 1.03 0.54 15.07
CA ALA A 58 1.19 1.62 14.09
C ALA A 58 2.69 1.91 13.84
N SER A 59 3.48 2.04 14.91
CA SER A 59 4.93 2.21 14.82
C SER A 59 5.64 1.08 14.07
N ALA A 60 5.25 -0.17 14.31
CA ALA A 60 5.85 -1.33 13.65
C ALA A 60 5.64 -1.33 12.13
N LEU A 61 4.61 -0.67 11.65
CA LEU A 61 4.31 -0.54 10.22
C LEU A 61 5.08 0.59 9.52
N LEU A 62 5.70 1.52 10.26
CA LEU A 62 6.45 2.63 9.68
C LEU A 62 7.85 2.21 9.22
N ALA A 63 8.29 2.77 8.09
CA ALA A 63 9.70 2.76 7.70
C ALA A 63 10.51 3.68 8.62
N ASP A 64 11.80 3.42 8.78
CA ASP A 64 12.66 4.24 9.63
C ASP A 64 12.83 5.67 9.08
N ASP A 65 12.78 5.80 7.74
CA ASP A 65 12.87 7.06 6.99
C ASP A 65 11.52 7.62 6.55
N VAL A 66 10.42 7.16 7.14
CA VAL A 66 9.05 7.59 6.78
C VAL A 66 8.92 9.12 6.75
N GLN A 67 8.17 9.61 5.76
CA GLN A 67 7.82 11.03 5.64
C GLN A 67 6.32 11.21 5.88
N PHE A 68 5.96 12.24 6.62
CA PHE A 68 4.57 12.62 6.85
C PHE A 68 4.36 14.09 6.50
N LEU A 69 3.28 14.37 5.76
CA LEU A 69 2.85 15.71 5.40
C LEU A 69 1.37 15.90 5.74
N GLN A 70 1.04 17.07 6.31
CA GLN A 70 -0.34 17.50 6.56
C GLN A 70 -0.40 19.03 6.51
N GLY A 71 -0.99 19.59 5.47
CA GLY A 71 -0.93 21.03 5.22
C GLY A 71 0.51 21.51 5.12
N GLU A 72 0.89 22.48 5.97
CA GLU A 72 2.26 23.00 6.06
C GLU A 72 3.16 22.16 6.99
N THR A 73 2.58 21.18 7.69
CA THR A 73 3.31 20.32 8.64
C THR A 73 4.08 19.25 7.91
N ARG A 74 5.34 19.06 8.29
CA ARG A 74 6.18 17.96 7.81
C ARG A 74 6.93 17.33 8.97
N PHE A 75 6.88 15.99 9.03
CA PHE A 75 7.69 15.19 9.95
C PHE A 75 8.52 14.18 9.16
N SER A 76 9.75 13.96 9.59
CA SER A 76 10.72 13.11 8.90
C SER A 76 11.32 12.09 9.85
N GLY A 77 11.22 10.82 9.46
CA GLY A 77 11.68 9.68 10.23
C GLY A 77 10.68 9.20 11.27
N LYS A 78 10.76 7.91 11.55
CA LYS A 78 9.85 7.18 12.43
C LYS A 78 9.67 7.80 13.81
N SER A 79 10.77 8.24 14.43
CA SER A 79 10.71 8.85 15.77
C SER A 79 9.90 10.13 15.77
N GLU A 80 10.12 11.00 14.78
CA GLU A 80 9.41 12.27 14.70
C GLU A 80 7.93 12.06 14.39
N VAL A 81 7.61 11.20 13.42
CA VAL A 81 6.24 10.82 13.05
C VAL A 81 5.49 10.22 14.24
N MET A 82 6.14 9.32 15.00
CA MET A 82 5.53 8.77 16.22
C MET A 82 5.26 9.83 17.27
N ASN A 83 6.24 10.66 17.58
CA ASN A 83 6.14 11.61 18.70
C ASN A 83 5.25 12.83 18.41
N LYS A 84 5.20 13.28 17.15
CA LYS A 84 4.50 14.51 16.76
C LYS A 84 3.16 14.28 16.07
N TRP A 85 2.93 13.10 15.51
CA TRP A 85 1.66 12.78 14.87
C TRP A 85 0.93 11.63 15.57
N ILE A 86 1.46 10.41 15.56
CA ILE A 86 0.69 9.23 15.96
C ILE A 86 0.36 9.28 17.47
N THR A 87 1.35 9.43 18.32
CA THR A 87 1.15 9.38 19.78
C THR A 87 0.17 10.46 20.29
N PRO A 88 0.26 11.73 19.87
CA PRO A 88 -0.68 12.74 20.37
C PRO A 88 -2.08 12.62 19.78
N THR A 89 -2.25 12.02 18.58
CA THR A 89 -3.53 12.04 17.88
C THR A 89 -4.29 10.70 17.92
N ILE A 90 -3.62 9.58 18.13
CA ILE A 90 -4.25 8.25 18.06
C ILE A 90 -5.41 8.07 19.07
N SER A 91 -5.35 8.75 20.23
CA SER A 91 -6.40 8.72 21.25
C SER A 91 -7.53 9.72 21.02
N THR A 92 -7.33 10.71 20.15
CA THR A 92 -8.28 11.82 19.93
C THR A 92 -9.25 11.58 18.78
N ILE A 93 -9.10 10.47 18.07
CA ILE A 93 -10.00 10.10 16.97
C ILE A 93 -10.53 8.67 17.14
N SER A 94 -11.61 8.33 16.48
CA SER A 94 -12.13 6.96 16.38
C SER A 94 -12.79 6.76 15.02
N SER A 95 -13.18 5.52 14.74
CA SER A 95 -13.91 5.17 13.49
C SER A 95 -13.20 5.64 12.21
N LEU A 96 -11.85 5.62 12.20
CA LEU A 96 -11.07 5.96 11.00
C LEU A 96 -11.44 5.01 9.87
N LYS A 97 -11.89 5.58 8.76
CA LYS A 97 -12.28 4.87 7.53
C LYS A 97 -11.65 5.56 6.33
N THR A 98 -11.39 4.78 5.30
CA THR A 98 -10.93 5.29 4.00
C THR A 98 -11.87 4.85 2.88
N SER A 99 -11.91 5.66 1.82
CA SER A 99 -12.54 5.34 0.55
C SER A 99 -11.52 5.55 -0.55
N VAL A 100 -11.06 4.44 -1.14
CA VAL A 100 -9.96 4.46 -2.12
C VAL A 100 -10.49 4.92 -3.48
N VAL A 101 -9.80 5.88 -4.09
CA VAL A 101 -10.06 6.42 -5.43
C VAL A 101 -9.02 5.93 -6.42
N SER A 102 -7.78 5.75 -5.97
CA SER A 102 -6.67 5.28 -6.80
C SER A 102 -5.75 4.38 -5.98
N SER A 103 -5.30 3.32 -6.58
CA SER A 103 -4.29 2.43 -6.00
C SER A 103 -3.41 1.83 -7.08
N GLY A 104 -2.22 1.38 -6.69
CA GLY A 104 -1.31 0.69 -7.58
C GLY A 104 -0.19 0.02 -6.80
N ASN A 105 0.42 -0.99 -7.41
CA ASN A 105 1.55 -1.69 -6.81
C ASN A 105 2.47 -2.30 -7.87
N ASP A 106 3.72 -2.42 -7.51
CA ASP A 106 4.73 -3.23 -8.18
C ASP A 106 5.41 -4.19 -7.19
N ALA A 107 6.55 -4.75 -7.54
CA ALA A 107 7.27 -5.71 -6.70
C ALA A 107 7.76 -5.10 -5.36
N ASN A 108 7.99 -3.78 -5.30
CA ASN A 108 8.66 -3.10 -4.20
C ASN A 108 7.92 -1.88 -3.67
N THR A 109 6.90 -1.41 -4.39
CA THR A 109 6.16 -0.19 -4.06
C THR A 109 4.66 -0.44 -4.20
N ALA A 110 3.87 0.11 -3.30
CA ALA A 110 2.42 0.07 -3.35
C ALA A 110 1.85 1.38 -2.81
N TYR A 111 0.71 1.84 -3.33
CA TYR A 111 0.03 3.03 -2.81
C TYR A 111 -1.47 2.90 -2.84
N GLU A 112 -2.12 3.57 -1.92
CA GLU A 112 -3.53 3.94 -1.99
C GLU A 112 -3.69 5.44 -1.76
N ALA A 113 -4.64 6.02 -2.48
CA ALA A 113 -5.04 7.42 -2.36
C ALA A 113 -6.56 7.52 -2.44
N GLY A 114 -7.13 8.45 -1.70
CA GLY A 114 -8.57 8.63 -1.65
C GLY A 114 -9.00 9.61 -0.57
N THR A 115 -10.15 9.38 -0.01
CA THR A 115 -10.71 10.18 1.09
C THR A 115 -10.72 9.41 2.40
N PHE A 116 -10.63 10.11 3.51
CA PHE A 116 -10.80 9.53 4.85
C PHE A 116 -11.90 10.25 5.62
N SER A 117 -12.44 9.57 6.62
CA SER A 117 -13.29 10.15 7.65
C SER A 117 -12.95 9.59 9.03
N VAL A 118 -13.07 10.42 10.06
CA VAL A 118 -12.85 10.06 11.47
C VAL A 118 -13.89 10.70 12.36
N ASP A 119 -14.23 10.06 13.46
CA ASP A 119 -14.88 10.73 14.57
C ASP A 119 -13.79 11.43 15.41
N VAL A 120 -13.90 12.76 15.59
CA VAL A 120 -13.05 13.54 16.50
C VAL A 120 -13.67 13.46 17.89
N LEU A 121 -12.87 13.01 18.85
CA LEU A 121 -13.30 12.80 20.23
C LEU A 121 -13.03 14.04 21.08
N PRO A 122 -13.89 14.36 22.08
CA PRO A 122 -13.59 15.38 23.06
C PRO A 122 -12.26 15.09 23.79
N THR A 123 -11.55 16.16 24.09
CA THR A 123 -10.33 16.12 24.90
C THR A 123 -10.50 16.92 26.18
N ALA A 124 -9.53 16.86 27.08
CA ALA A 124 -9.57 17.66 28.32
C ALA A 124 -9.54 19.18 28.07
N THR A 125 -8.98 19.60 26.91
CA THR A 125 -8.83 21.02 26.54
C THR A 125 -9.88 21.46 25.52
N ASP A 126 -10.51 20.54 24.80
CA ASP A 126 -11.58 20.82 23.85
C ASP A 126 -12.67 19.75 23.99
N ASN A 127 -13.80 20.14 24.56
CA ASN A 127 -14.94 19.23 24.77
C ASN A 127 -15.85 19.11 23.53
N THR A 128 -15.35 19.49 22.35
CA THR A 128 -16.13 19.47 21.11
C THR A 128 -15.93 18.14 20.39
N ALA A 129 -17.04 17.42 20.15
CA ALA A 129 -17.04 16.26 19.27
C ALA A 129 -17.28 16.70 17.82
N GLY A 130 -16.70 16.01 16.87
CA GLY A 130 -16.86 16.35 15.46
C GLY A 130 -16.65 15.18 14.53
N VAL A 131 -16.75 15.46 13.24
CA VAL A 131 -16.30 14.57 12.16
C VAL A 131 -15.21 15.28 11.40
N GLY A 132 -14.06 14.65 11.30
CA GLY A 132 -12.96 15.05 10.43
C GLY A 132 -13.02 14.28 9.13
N GLU A 133 -12.78 14.96 8.03
CA GLU A 133 -12.75 14.39 6.69
C GLU A 133 -11.57 15.00 5.92
N GLY A 134 -11.13 14.32 4.88
CA GLY A 134 -10.06 14.84 4.04
C GLY A 134 -9.61 13.86 2.98
N ASN A 135 -8.48 14.18 2.37
CA ASN A 135 -7.83 13.34 1.38
C ASN A 135 -6.59 12.68 2.00
N PHE A 136 -6.23 11.51 1.49
CA PHE A 136 -5.02 10.82 1.93
C PHE A 136 -4.25 10.21 0.76
N ILE A 137 -2.95 10.05 0.96
CA ILE A 137 -2.07 9.19 0.18
C ILE A 137 -1.19 8.40 1.16
N PHE A 138 -1.20 7.08 1.04
CA PHE A 138 -0.26 6.18 1.71
C PHE A 138 0.60 5.48 0.68
N LEU A 139 1.92 5.54 0.88
CA LEU A 139 2.91 4.86 0.04
C LEU A 139 3.70 3.87 0.87
N TRP A 140 3.67 2.63 0.45
CA TRP A 140 4.36 1.50 1.06
C TRP A 140 5.57 1.12 0.24
N LYS A 141 6.64 0.75 0.92
CA LYS A 141 7.84 0.19 0.28
C LYS A 141 8.21 -1.13 0.93
N LYS A 142 8.68 -2.04 0.10
CA LYS A 142 9.22 -3.32 0.55
C LYS A 142 10.68 -3.13 0.92
N GLY A 143 11.04 -3.44 2.16
CA GLY A 143 12.41 -3.41 2.63
C GLY A 143 13.25 -4.58 2.10
N GLY A 144 14.56 -4.49 2.31
CA GLY A 144 15.49 -5.58 1.97
C GLY A 144 15.25 -6.88 2.77
N ASP A 145 14.55 -6.80 3.88
CA ASP A 145 14.07 -7.92 4.71
C ASP A 145 12.76 -8.56 4.19
N GLY A 146 12.23 -8.04 3.08
CA GLY A 146 10.99 -8.51 2.47
C GLY A 146 9.72 -7.95 3.13
N ASN A 147 9.82 -7.17 4.19
CA ASN A 147 8.68 -6.58 4.88
C ASN A 147 8.24 -5.26 4.23
N TRP A 148 6.91 -5.07 4.16
CA TRP A 148 6.34 -3.82 3.71
C TRP A 148 6.25 -2.81 4.85
N LYS A 149 6.63 -1.56 4.58
CA LYS A 149 6.59 -0.46 5.54
C LYS A 149 5.98 0.78 4.89
N LEU A 150 5.19 1.53 5.66
CA LEU A 150 4.69 2.84 5.26
C LEU A 150 5.86 3.82 5.19
N SER A 151 6.20 4.27 3.99
CA SER A 151 7.34 5.15 3.74
C SER A 151 6.92 6.60 3.52
N TYR A 152 5.67 6.85 3.20
CA TYR A 152 5.11 8.19 3.03
C TYR A 152 3.63 8.18 3.37
N ALA A 153 3.19 9.18 4.12
CA ALA A 153 1.80 9.47 4.38
C ALA A 153 1.55 10.96 4.16
N GLN A 154 0.51 11.29 3.43
CA GLN A 154 0.02 12.65 3.26
C GLN A 154 -1.45 12.70 3.63
N LEU A 155 -1.82 13.68 4.42
CA LEU A 155 -3.19 14.02 4.75
C LEU A 155 -3.47 15.47 4.34
N GLU A 156 -4.67 15.71 3.85
CA GLU A 156 -5.19 17.03 3.57
C GLU A 156 -6.58 17.14 4.20
N ASP A 157 -6.64 17.79 5.36
CA ASP A 157 -7.86 17.87 6.13
C ASP A 157 -8.83 18.92 5.58
N LEU A 158 -10.10 18.60 5.60
CA LEU A 158 -11.18 19.55 5.49
C LEU A 158 -11.53 20.10 6.90
N PRO A 159 -12.17 21.27 7.00
CA PRO A 159 -12.61 21.79 8.30
C PRO A 159 -13.52 20.79 9.02
N VAL A 160 -13.23 20.55 10.32
CA VAL A 160 -13.99 19.60 11.15
C VAL A 160 -15.46 20.04 11.25
N GLN A 161 -16.37 19.11 10.98
CA GLN A 161 -17.79 19.30 11.16
C GLN A 161 -18.17 19.03 12.62
N VAL A 162 -18.51 20.07 13.36
CA VAL A 162 -18.92 19.96 14.77
C VAL A 162 -20.27 19.26 14.87
N LYS A 163 -20.37 18.20 15.68
CA LYS A 163 -21.63 17.53 16.01
C LYS A 163 -22.43 18.43 16.96
N LYS A 164 -23.66 18.75 16.57
CA LYS A 164 -24.63 19.48 17.41
C LYS A 164 -25.30 18.55 18.39
#